data_2a2bab59cd737bf31bbfd564c5647390
#
_entry.id   2a2bab59cd737bf31bbfd564c5647390
#
_cell.length_a   1.000
_cell.length_b   1.000
_cell.length_c   1.000
_cell.angle_alpha   90.00
_cell.angle_beta   90.00
_cell.angle_gamma   90.00
#
_symmetry.space_group_name_H-M   'P 1'
#
loop_
_entity.id
_entity.type
_entity.pdbx_description
1 polymer ?
#
loop_
_entity_poly.entity_id
_entity_poly.type
_entity_poly.pdbx_seq_one_letter_code
_entity_poly.pdbx_strand_id
1 'polypeptide(L)'
;METALHIYNLWQDRDGNQRLELVMFGYLELFREIMRNPEWKDQFDLTFRPIFDAEGRRLIGQPSSGFWWERIQKKLPPGAAVGVTQLYFDETFQEQNQGIDTGSMASMNMGLGARCKPGSIKMFCLLPTYNKDAAVGAGLTPDQIKKREMDVHQASIGVWVRDMNKYSSLDSKVNVQCPDGHVYTMPILLMCLAMDHEATEKNCLKAHNGCLCCGCPWEEFADSSDNVRAPILVEDTIRSIEEASAEFLDSNGNIKHGNKANVDEWEKQHKIKLHWNNWFEVSFAPLFRFLSLDSDIPA
;
A
#
# COMPACT_ATOMS: atom_id res chain seq x y z
N MET A 1 5.21 -16.02 -21.90
CA MET A 1 6.03 -16.17 -20.68
C MET A 1 5.02 -16.35 -19.57
N GLU A 2 5.02 -17.50 -18.92
CA GLU A 2 4.10 -17.74 -17.80
C GLU A 2 4.54 -16.88 -16.61
N THR A 3 3.59 -16.22 -15.98
CA THR A 3 3.85 -15.44 -14.78
C THR A 3 4.19 -16.43 -13.65
N ALA A 4 5.40 -16.35 -13.12
CA ALA A 4 5.88 -17.28 -12.11
C ALA A 4 5.19 -17.02 -10.77
N LEU A 5 4.65 -18.09 -10.19
CA LEU A 5 4.13 -18.10 -8.83
C LEU A 5 5.29 -18.32 -7.85
N HIS A 6 5.41 -17.45 -6.87
CA HIS A 6 6.41 -17.54 -5.81
C HIS A 6 5.75 -17.90 -4.48
N ILE A 7 6.38 -18.81 -3.74
CA ILE A 7 5.95 -19.22 -2.41
C ILE A 7 7.05 -18.84 -1.43
N TYR A 8 6.69 -18.01 -0.45
CA TYR A 8 7.61 -17.56 0.59
C TYR A 8 7.20 -18.11 1.94
N ASN A 9 8.14 -18.77 2.62
CA ASN A 9 7.95 -19.18 4.00
C ASN A 9 8.15 -17.98 4.91
N LEU A 10 7.06 -17.49 5.51
CA LEU A 10 7.10 -16.32 6.38
C LEU A 10 7.42 -16.69 7.83
N TRP A 11 6.87 -17.80 8.27
CA TRP A 11 6.97 -18.22 9.66
C TRP A 11 6.72 -19.71 9.82
N GLN A 12 7.38 -20.30 10.80
CA GLN A 12 7.15 -21.67 11.25
C GLN A 12 7.21 -21.67 12.77
N ASP A 13 6.27 -22.35 13.43
CA ASP A 13 6.33 -22.50 14.88
C ASP A 13 7.54 -23.38 15.29
N ARG A 14 7.92 -23.31 16.57
CA ARG A 14 9.09 -24.06 17.08
C ARG A 14 8.92 -25.58 16.97
N ASP A 15 7.69 -26.04 16.96
CA ASP A 15 7.34 -27.46 16.89
C ASP A 15 7.04 -27.93 15.47
N GLY A 16 7.10 -27.03 14.49
CA GLY A 16 6.89 -27.33 13.06
C GLY A 16 5.43 -27.59 12.66
N ASN A 17 4.48 -27.37 13.58
CA ASN A 17 3.07 -27.70 13.36
C ASN A 17 2.30 -26.61 12.55
N GLN A 18 2.79 -25.37 12.57
CA GLN A 18 2.24 -24.29 11.74
C GLN A 18 3.33 -23.72 10.83
N ARG A 19 3.02 -23.69 9.55
CA ARG A 19 3.83 -23.05 8.52
C ARG A 19 2.96 -22.05 7.78
N LEU A 20 3.37 -20.79 7.78
CA LEU A 20 2.67 -19.74 7.08
C LEU A 20 3.43 -19.38 5.81
N GLU A 21 2.74 -19.48 4.70
CA GLU A 21 3.27 -19.24 3.38
C GLU A 21 2.55 -18.07 2.72
N LEU A 22 3.32 -17.13 2.19
CA LEU A 22 2.82 -16.12 1.27
C LEU A 22 2.92 -16.68 -0.14
N VAL A 23 1.80 -16.69 -0.84
CA VAL A 23 1.74 -17.03 -2.26
C VAL A 23 1.60 -15.74 -3.05
N MET A 24 2.53 -15.45 -3.95
CA MET A 24 2.49 -14.22 -4.74
C MET A 24 3.07 -14.39 -6.15
N PHE A 25 2.63 -13.52 -7.05
CA PHE A 25 3.26 -13.31 -8.34
C PHE A 25 4.29 -12.18 -8.26
N GLY A 26 5.33 -12.23 -9.10
CA GLY A 26 6.31 -11.16 -9.20
C GLY A 26 5.68 -9.85 -9.68
N TYR A 27 6.03 -8.74 -9.03
CA TYR A 27 5.46 -7.42 -9.31
C TYR A 27 5.67 -6.98 -10.77
N LEU A 28 6.88 -7.13 -11.26
CA LEU A 28 7.22 -6.74 -12.64
C LEU A 28 6.51 -7.60 -13.67
N GLU A 29 6.49 -8.91 -13.44
CA GLU A 29 5.87 -9.88 -14.35
C GLU A 29 4.38 -9.57 -14.49
N LEU A 30 3.73 -9.30 -13.37
CA LEU A 30 2.29 -8.98 -13.34
C LEU A 30 2.00 -7.66 -14.05
N PHE A 31 2.81 -6.62 -13.79
CA PHE A 31 2.68 -5.35 -14.50
C PHE A 31 2.86 -5.51 -16.02
N ARG A 32 3.86 -6.30 -16.43
CA ARG A 32 4.08 -6.63 -17.84
C ARG A 32 2.92 -7.40 -18.46
N GLU A 33 2.30 -8.30 -17.72
CA GLU A 33 1.13 -9.04 -18.20
C GLU A 33 -0.05 -8.11 -18.45
N ILE A 34 -0.33 -7.18 -17.53
CA ILE A 34 -1.38 -6.18 -17.69
C ILE A 34 -1.09 -5.29 -18.92
N MET A 35 0.15 -4.80 -19.05
CA MET A 35 0.51 -3.85 -20.10
C MET A 35 0.66 -4.47 -21.50
N ARG A 36 0.79 -5.80 -21.61
CA ARG A 36 0.88 -6.47 -22.92
C ARG A 36 -0.45 -6.60 -23.66
N ASN A 37 -1.57 -6.44 -22.96
CA ASN A 37 -2.87 -6.67 -23.58
C ASN A 37 -3.17 -5.63 -24.67
N PRO A 38 -3.26 -6.02 -25.96
CA PRO A 38 -3.46 -5.10 -27.07
C PRO A 38 -4.84 -4.43 -27.06
N GLU A 39 -5.80 -4.94 -26.29
CA GLU A 39 -7.12 -4.32 -26.13
C GLU A 39 -7.05 -2.93 -25.50
N TRP A 40 -5.94 -2.61 -24.81
CA TRP A 40 -5.74 -1.31 -24.16
C TRP A 40 -5.05 -0.29 -25.05
N LYS A 41 -4.75 -0.59 -26.31
CA LYS A 41 -3.92 0.22 -27.21
C LYS A 41 -4.28 1.70 -27.23
N ASP A 42 -5.55 2.04 -27.28
CA ASP A 42 -6.04 3.42 -27.38
C ASP A 42 -6.47 4.02 -26.02
N GLN A 43 -6.18 3.32 -24.93
CA GLN A 43 -6.66 3.64 -23.60
C GLN A 43 -5.55 3.66 -22.55
N PHE A 44 -4.31 3.98 -22.94
CA PHE A 44 -3.21 4.06 -21.99
C PHE A 44 -2.37 5.33 -22.18
N ASP A 45 -1.83 5.82 -21.08
CA ASP A 45 -0.94 6.98 -21.01
C ASP A 45 0.35 6.61 -20.30
N LEU A 46 1.49 6.99 -20.88
CA LEU A 46 2.81 6.76 -20.29
C LEU A 46 3.47 8.05 -19.77
N THR A 47 2.88 9.19 -20.10
CA THR A 47 3.39 10.52 -19.76
C THR A 47 2.28 11.39 -19.18
N PHE A 48 2.68 12.43 -18.47
CA PHE A 48 1.75 13.44 -17.97
C PHE A 48 0.98 14.12 -19.11
N ARG A 49 -0.35 14.19 -18.98
CA ARG A 49 -1.26 14.82 -19.96
C ARG A 49 -2.23 15.77 -19.26
N PRO A 50 -1.92 17.06 -19.16
CA PRO A 50 -2.83 18.01 -18.55
C PRO A 50 -4.12 18.16 -19.38
N ILE A 51 -5.23 18.28 -18.69
CA ILE A 51 -6.55 18.54 -19.29
C ILE A 51 -7.00 19.93 -18.86
N PHE A 52 -7.53 20.70 -19.81
CA PHE A 52 -8.07 22.04 -19.56
C PHE A 52 -9.50 22.15 -20.08
N ASP A 53 -10.31 22.94 -19.40
CA ASP A 53 -11.64 23.33 -19.88
C ASP A 53 -11.56 24.45 -20.94
N ALA A 54 -12.73 24.89 -21.40
CA ALA A 54 -12.81 25.95 -22.42
C ALA A 54 -12.30 27.31 -21.90
N GLU A 55 -12.30 27.52 -20.59
CA GLU A 55 -11.82 28.71 -19.91
C GLU A 55 -10.33 28.65 -19.55
N GLY A 56 -9.65 27.54 -19.90
CA GLY A 56 -8.23 27.32 -19.62
C GLY A 56 -7.95 26.88 -18.18
N ARG A 57 -8.96 26.51 -17.40
CA ARG A 57 -8.80 25.99 -16.06
C ARG A 57 -8.40 24.51 -16.12
N ARG A 58 -7.46 24.12 -15.29
CA ARG A 58 -6.99 22.73 -15.24
C ARG A 58 -8.06 21.79 -14.65
N LEU A 59 -8.33 20.73 -15.37
CA LEU A 59 -9.19 19.64 -14.94
C LEU A 59 -8.34 18.42 -14.56
N ILE A 60 -8.80 17.67 -13.56
CA ILE A 60 -8.23 16.38 -13.18
C ILE A 60 -9.24 15.29 -13.55
N GLY A 61 -8.94 14.52 -14.55
CA GLY A 61 -9.79 13.43 -15.03
C GLY A 61 -9.15 12.07 -14.84
N GLN A 62 -8.16 11.75 -15.67
CA GLN A 62 -7.41 10.51 -15.54
C GLN A 62 -6.20 10.70 -14.60
N PRO A 63 -5.62 9.64 -14.05
CA PRO A 63 -4.41 9.72 -13.22
C PRO A 63 -3.28 10.47 -13.90
N SER A 64 -3.10 10.28 -15.21
CA SER A 64 -2.10 10.96 -16.04
C SER A 64 -2.25 12.49 -16.10
N SER A 65 -3.42 13.04 -15.74
CA SER A 65 -3.65 14.49 -15.65
C SER A 65 -3.46 15.06 -14.24
N GLY A 66 -3.22 14.20 -13.25
CA GLY A 66 -3.10 14.55 -11.84
C GLY A 66 -1.77 15.22 -11.48
N PHE A 67 -1.77 15.97 -10.37
CA PHE A 67 -0.57 16.67 -9.86
C PHE A 67 0.56 15.72 -9.49
N TRP A 68 0.24 14.53 -8.96
CA TRP A 68 1.25 13.53 -8.64
C TRP A 68 2.06 13.12 -9.87
N TRP A 69 1.37 12.81 -10.97
CA TRP A 69 2.04 12.42 -12.22
C TRP A 69 2.88 13.55 -12.78
N GLU A 70 2.36 14.78 -12.73
CA GLU A 70 3.11 15.96 -13.11
C GLU A 70 4.42 16.12 -12.35
N ARG A 71 4.37 15.96 -11.02
CA ARG A 71 5.57 16.03 -10.16
C ARG A 71 6.60 14.95 -10.50
N ILE A 72 6.13 13.73 -10.74
CA ILE A 72 7.01 12.64 -11.17
C ILE A 72 7.62 12.93 -12.53
N GLN A 73 6.81 13.37 -13.49
CA GLN A 73 7.27 13.68 -14.84
C GLN A 73 8.33 14.79 -14.87
N LYS A 74 8.21 15.80 -13.97
CA LYS A 74 9.23 16.86 -13.83
C LYS A 74 10.58 16.37 -13.32
N LYS A 75 10.61 15.23 -12.64
CA LYS A 75 11.86 14.60 -12.15
C LYS A 75 12.49 13.65 -13.16
N LEU A 76 11.77 13.31 -14.23
CA LEU A 76 12.23 12.44 -15.31
C LEU A 76 12.69 13.27 -16.52
N PRO A 77 13.51 12.71 -17.40
CA PRO A 77 13.79 13.34 -18.69
C PRO A 77 12.49 13.68 -19.44
N PRO A 78 12.46 14.79 -20.21
CA PRO A 78 11.28 15.15 -21.00
C PRO A 78 10.79 14.00 -21.88
N GLY A 79 9.50 13.69 -21.80
CA GLY A 79 8.88 12.60 -22.55
C GLY A 79 9.18 11.19 -22.06
N ALA A 80 9.90 11.03 -20.96
CA ALA A 80 10.15 9.71 -20.39
C ALA A 80 8.85 9.04 -19.97
N ALA A 81 8.73 7.75 -20.29
CA ALA A 81 7.61 6.92 -19.86
C ALA A 81 7.69 6.60 -18.35
N VAL A 82 6.54 6.45 -17.72
CA VAL A 82 6.43 5.97 -16.34
C VAL A 82 5.33 4.93 -16.23
N GLY A 83 5.65 3.79 -15.64
CA GLY A 83 4.67 2.78 -15.23
C GLY A 83 4.09 3.15 -13.87
N VAL A 84 2.79 3.09 -13.73
CA VAL A 84 2.10 3.47 -12.50
C VAL A 84 1.10 2.40 -12.10
N THR A 85 1.17 1.97 -10.85
CA THR A 85 0.30 0.93 -10.31
C THR A 85 -0.58 1.43 -9.18
N GLN A 86 -1.69 0.76 -9.03
CA GLN A 86 -2.58 0.80 -7.88
C GLN A 86 -2.73 -0.62 -7.34
N LEU A 87 -2.73 -0.74 -6.03
CA LEU A 87 -2.99 -2.00 -5.36
C LEU A 87 -4.32 -1.95 -4.66
N TYR A 88 -4.96 -3.10 -4.62
CA TYR A 88 -6.18 -3.34 -3.91
C TYR A 88 -5.93 -4.44 -2.89
N PHE A 89 -6.37 -4.22 -1.67
CA PHE A 89 -6.43 -5.23 -0.64
C PHE A 89 -7.86 -5.34 -0.16
N ASP A 90 -8.38 -6.55 -0.18
CA ASP A 90 -9.75 -6.83 0.21
C ASP A 90 -9.84 -8.24 0.81
N GLU A 91 -10.65 -8.40 1.82
CA GLU A 91 -10.96 -9.69 2.39
C GLU A 91 -12.04 -10.38 1.56
N THR A 92 -11.71 -11.52 0.98
CA THR A 92 -12.66 -12.32 0.22
C THR A 92 -13.14 -13.47 1.08
N PHE A 93 -14.44 -13.53 1.35
CA PHE A 93 -15.03 -14.64 2.08
C PHE A 93 -15.13 -15.88 1.19
N GLN A 94 -14.51 -16.97 1.64
CA GLN A 94 -14.80 -18.32 1.13
C GLN A 94 -15.84 -18.99 2.03
N GLU A 95 -16.37 -20.13 1.58
CA GLU A 95 -17.38 -20.88 2.34
C GLU A 95 -16.99 -21.05 3.82
N GLN A 96 -17.96 -20.94 4.72
CA GLN A 96 -17.87 -21.21 6.16
C GLN A 96 -17.03 -20.20 7.00
N ASN A 97 -17.15 -18.88 6.73
CA ASN A 97 -16.51 -17.83 7.55
C ASN A 97 -14.97 -17.85 7.61
N GLN A 98 -14.31 -18.43 6.62
CA GLN A 98 -12.87 -18.27 6.45
C GLN A 98 -12.60 -17.19 5.42
N GLY A 99 -12.21 -16.00 5.89
CA GLY A 99 -11.74 -14.93 5.04
C GLY A 99 -10.33 -15.22 4.54
N ILE A 100 -10.07 -14.90 3.28
CA ILE A 100 -8.73 -14.87 2.70
C ILE A 100 -8.46 -13.43 2.27
N ASP A 101 -7.43 -12.84 2.85
CA ASP A 101 -6.97 -11.53 2.40
C ASP A 101 -6.28 -11.67 1.04
N THR A 102 -6.81 -10.99 0.05
CA THR A 102 -6.25 -10.99 -1.30
C THR A 102 -5.66 -9.64 -1.64
N GLY A 103 -4.54 -9.65 -2.37
CA GLY A 103 -3.99 -8.46 -2.99
C GLY A 103 -4.17 -8.52 -4.51
N SER A 104 -4.64 -7.42 -5.09
CA SER A 104 -4.79 -7.26 -6.53
C SER A 104 -4.10 -6.00 -7.03
N MET A 105 -3.64 -6.02 -8.27
CA MET A 105 -2.94 -4.91 -8.92
C MET A 105 -3.64 -4.48 -10.20
N ALA A 106 -3.73 -3.16 -10.40
CA ALA A 106 -4.10 -2.56 -11.68
C ALA A 106 -3.03 -1.57 -12.16
N SER A 107 -2.95 -1.35 -13.46
CA SER A 107 -2.15 -0.27 -14.02
C SER A 107 -2.94 1.03 -14.06
N MET A 108 -2.41 2.08 -13.47
CA MET A 108 -2.97 3.44 -13.53
C MET A 108 -2.61 4.16 -14.83
N ASN A 109 -1.77 3.55 -15.66
CA ASN A 109 -1.52 4.00 -17.04
C ASN A 109 -2.76 3.86 -17.93
N MET A 110 -3.71 3.01 -17.54
CA MET A 110 -4.93 2.79 -18.30
C MET A 110 -6.03 3.78 -17.92
N GLY A 111 -6.80 4.22 -18.90
CA GLY A 111 -8.00 5.01 -18.68
C GLY A 111 -9.06 4.26 -17.88
N LEU A 112 -9.99 4.98 -17.24
CA LEU A 112 -11.01 4.40 -16.37
C LEU A 112 -11.81 3.30 -17.08
N GLY A 113 -12.20 3.52 -18.35
CA GLY A 113 -12.96 2.55 -19.13
C GLY A 113 -12.22 1.22 -19.36
N ALA A 114 -10.90 1.25 -19.48
CA ALA A 114 -10.07 0.05 -19.58
C ALA A 114 -9.91 -0.62 -18.21
N ARG A 115 -9.67 0.16 -17.14
CA ARG A 115 -9.47 -0.37 -15.79
C ARG A 115 -10.70 -1.10 -15.22
N CYS A 116 -11.89 -0.77 -15.68
CA CYS A 116 -13.13 -1.43 -15.27
C CYS A 116 -13.44 -2.71 -16.05
N LYS A 117 -12.61 -3.11 -17.02
CA LYS A 117 -12.84 -4.32 -17.80
C LYS A 117 -12.19 -5.55 -17.17
N PRO A 118 -12.75 -6.75 -17.39
CA PRO A 118 -12.10 -8.00 -16.98
C PRO A 118 -10.66 -8.09 -17.51
N GLY A 119 -9.76 -8.58 -16.67
CA GLY A 119 -8.35 -8.74 -17.03
C GLY A 119 -7.46 -7.52 -16.84
N SER A 120 -8.02 -6.34 -16.53
CA SER A 120 -7.27 -5.12 -16.18
C SER A 120 -6.74 -5.13 -14.75
N ILE A 121 -7.39 -5.91 -13.89
CA ILE A 121 -6.99 -6.14 -12.50
C ILE A 121 -6.53 -7.58 -12.40
N LYS A 122 -5.37 -7.79 -11.81
CA LYS A 122 -4.76 -9.11 -11.60
C LYS A 122 -4.51 -9.32 -10.11
N MET A 123 -4.90 -10.49 -9.61
CA MET A 123 -4.51 -10.91 -8.26
C MET A 123 -2.99 -11.06 -8.22
N PHE A 124 -2.35 -10.45 -7.23
CA PHE A 124 -0.90 -10.56 -7.07
C PHE A 124 -0.48 -11.40 -5.87
N CYS A 125 -1.28 -11.48 -4.82
CA CYS A 125 -0.96 -12.32 -3.67
C CYS A 125 -2.19 -12.84 -2.94
N LEU A 126 -1.95 -13.91 -2.20
CA LEU A 126 -2.81 -14.42 -1.14
C LEU A 126 -2.05 -14.26 0.17
N LEU A 127 -2.59 -13.46 1.08
CA LEU A 127 -1.99 -13.26 2.40
C LEU A 127 -2.35 -14.42 3.31
N PRO A 128 -1.39 -14.95 4.08
CA PRO A 128 -1.67 -16.05 4.98
C PRO A 128 -2.53 -15.60 6.16
N THR A 129 -3.51 -16.41 6.50
CA THR A 129 -4.34 -16.22 7.69
C THR A 129 -3.68 -16.92 8.89
N TYR A 130 -3.52 -16.19 9.98
CA TYR A 130 -2.98 -16.74 11.22
C TYR A 130 -4.06 -17.56 11.94
N ASN A 131 -3.75 -18.83 12.24
CA ASN A 131 -4.68 -19.72 12.94
C ASN A 131 -4.73 -19.39 14.45
N LYS A 132 -5.76 -18.61 14.85
CA LYS A 132 -5.96 -18.17 16.24
C LYS A 132 -6.29 -19.34 17.17
N ASP A 133 -7.07 -20.31 16.71
CA ASP A 133 -7.50 -21.44 17.54
C ASP A 133 -6.31 -22.33 17.92
N ALA A 134 -5.42 -22.59 16.97
CA ALA A 134 -4.19 -23.31 17.24
C ALA A 134 -3.28 -22.55 18.23
N ALA A 135 -3.24 -21.22 18.12
CA ALA A 135 -2.47 -20.38 19.03
C ALA A 135 -3.04 -20.39 20.46
N VAL A 136 -4.36 -20.35 20.60
CA VAL A 136 -5.04 -20.53 21.90
C VAL A 136 -4.75 -21.93 22.49
N GLY A 137 -4.83 -22.95 21.67
CA GLY A 137 -4.47 -24.33 22.07
C GLY A 137 -3.02 -24.48 22.52
N ALA A 138 -2.11 -23.66 21.99
CA ALA A 138 -0.70 -23.56 22.41
C ALA A 138 -0.47 -22.67 23.64
N GLY A 139 -1.53 -22.15 24.28
CA GLY A 139 -1.47 -21.35 25.52
C GLY A 139 -1.04 -19.90 25.33
N LEU A 140 -1.14 -19.35 24.12
CA LEU A 140 -0.82 -17.95 23.86
C LEU A 140 -1.92 -17.02 24.41
N THR A 141 -1.51 -15.90 24.98
CA THR A 141 -2.45 -14.85 25.41
C THR A 141 -3.04 -14.11 24.21
N PRO A 142 -4.22 -13.48 24.35
CA PRO A 142 -4.83 -12.68 23.29
C PRO A 142 -3.90 -11.60 22.72
N ASP A 143 -3.12 -10.92 23.57
CA ASP A 143 -2.15 -9.90 23.11
C ASP A 143 -1.00 -10.51 22.28
N GLN A 144 -0.52 -11.70 22.68
CA GLN A 144 0.49 -12.43 21.90
C GLN A 144 -0.04 -12.90 20.55
N ILE A 145 -1.29 -13.37 20.51
CA ILE A 145 -1.96 -13.79 19.28
C ILE A 145 -2.08 -12.59 18.33
N LYS A 146 -2.60 -11.47 18.84
CA LYS A 146 -2.74 -10.24 18.05
C LYS A 146 -1.41 -9.72 17.52
N LYS A 147 -0.35 -9.74 18.34
CA LYS A 147 0.98 -9.35 17.90
C LYS A 147 1.47 -10.25 16.77
N ARG A 148 1.36 -11.57 16.90
CA ARG A 148 1.79 -12.52 15.88
C ARG A 148 1.02 -12.37 14.58
N GLU A 149 -0.28 -12.10 14.64
CA GLU A 149 -1.10 -11.80 13.47
C GLU A 149 -0.57 -10.57 12.72
N MET A 150 -0.25 -9.49 13.45
CA MET A 150 0.37 -8.31 12.87
C MET A 150 1.76 -8.59 12.30
N ASP A 151 2.59 -9.33 13.01
CA ASP A 151 3.95 -9.71 12.57
C ASP A 151 3.90 -10.46 11.22
N VAL A 152 3.00 -11.45 11.10
CA VAL A 152 2.82 -12.25 9.87
C VAL A 152 2.33 -11.38 8.72
N HIS A 153 1.34 -10.54 8.99
CA HIS A 153 0.78 -9.65 7.98
C HIS A 153 1.83 -8.64 7.46
N GLN A 154 2.56 -8.00 8.37
CA GLN A 154 3.62 -7.06 8.01
C GLN A 154 4.81 -7.76 7.33
N ALA A 155 5.15 -8.99 7.73
CA ALA A 155 6.17 -9.77 7.03
C ALA A 155 5.79 -10.05 5.58
N SER A 156 4.50 -10.34 5.32
CA SER A 156 3.97 -10.53 3.96
C SER A 156 4.11 -9.25 3.12
N ILE A 157 3.70 -8.11 3.67
CA ILE A 157 3.86 -6.81 3.04
C ILE A 157 5.34 -6.52 2.77
N GLY A 158 6.22 -6.81 3.73
CA GLY A 158 7.67 -6.60 3.57
C GLY A 158 8.29 -7.41 2.42
N VAL A 159 7.84 -8.64 2.19
CA VAL A 159 8.30 -9.43 1.02
C VAL A 159 7.91 -8.71 -0.27
N TRP A 160 6.66 -8.26 -0.33
CA TRP A 160 6.13 -7.62 -1.51
C TRP A 160 6.76 -6.25 -1.78
N VAL A 161 6.91 -5.42 -0.75
CA VAL A 161 7.58 -4.11 -0.82
C VAL A 161 9.01 -4.26 -1.33
N ARG A 162 9.76 -5.26 -0.84
CA ARG A 162 11.12 -5.54 -1.35
C ARG A 162 11.16 -5.91 -2.82
N ASP A 163 10.16 -6.64 -3.32
CA ASP A 163 10.10 -6.96 -4.75
C ASP A 163 9.78 -5.71 -5.58
N MET A 164 8.81 -4.92 -5.16
CA MET A 164 8.41 -3.68 -5.81
C MET A 164 9.56 -2.65 -5.86
N ASN A 165 10.31 -2.50 -4.77
CA ASN A 165 11.40 -1.53 -4.67
C ASN A 165 12.54 -1.74 -5.67
N LYS A 166 12.69 -2.94 -6.22
CA LYS A 166 13.66 -3.20 -7.30
C LYS A 166 13.38 -2.35 -8.55
N TYR A 167 12.14 -1.91 -8.73
CA TYR A 167 11.65 -1.26 -9.95
C TYR A 167 11.12 0.16 -9.71
N SER A 168 11.02 0.59 -8.46
CA SER A 168 10.33 1.83 -8.05
C SER A 168 11.23 3.06 -7.93
N SER A 169 12.54 2.93 -8.16
CA SER A 169 13.41 4.10 -8.27
C SER A 169 13.15 4.84 -9.59
N LEU A 170 13.20 6.17 -9.59
CA LEU A 170 13.12 6.99 -10.83
C LEU A 170 14.24 6.66 -11.82
N ASP A 171 15.37 6.13 -11.34
CA ASP A 171 16.49 5.69 -12.15
C ASP A 171 16.33 4.26 -12.67
N SER A 172 15.30 3.56 -12.26
CA SER A 172 15.03 2.19 -12.71
C SER A 172 14.69 2.18 -14.20
N LYS A 173 15.36 1.28 -14.92
CA LYS A 173 15.21 1.13 -16.38
C LYS A 173 14.65 -0.25 -16.69
N VAL A 174 13.34 -0.38 -16.59
CA VAL A 174 12.64 -1.63 -16.84
C VAL A 174 12.01 -1.60 -18.23
N ASN A 175 12.29 -2.62 -19.03
CA ASN A 175 11.69 -2.77 -20.36
C ASN A 175 10.30 -3.39 -20.23
N VAL A 176 9.29 -2.67 -20.71
CA VAL A 176 7.88 -3.09 -20.68
C VAL A 176 7.31 -2.98 -22.09
N GLN A 177 6.80 -4.08 -22.63
CA GLN A 177 6.01 -4.06 -23.86
C GLN A 177 4.62 -3.51 -23.55
N CYS A 178 4.25 -2.44 -24.23
CA CYS A 178 2.98 -1.74 -24.05
C CYS A 178 1.92 -2.17 -25.07
N PRO A 179 0.64 -1.80 -24.87
CA PRO A 179 -0.46 -2.22 -25.72
C PRO A 179 -0.35 -1.83 -27.18
N ASP A 180 0.42 -0.78 -27.49
CA ASP A 180 0.73 -0.35 -28.88
C ASP A 180 1.77 -1.24 -29.58
N GLY A 181 2.28 -2.26 -28.90
CA GLY A 181 3.29 -3.18 -29.40
C GLY A 181 4.74 -2.70 -29.22
N HIS A 182 4.94 -1.46 -28.77
CA HIS A 182 6.29 -0.93 -28.51
C HIS A 182 6.82 -1.35 -27.14
N VAL A 183 8.14 -1.37 -27.01
CA VAL A 183 8.84 -1.60 -25.75
C VAL A 183 9.35 -0.26 -25.22
N TYR A 184 8.90 0.10 -24.04
CA TYR A 184 9.33 1.30 -23.34
C TYR A 184 10.22 0.95 -22.16
N THR A 185 11.22 1.80 -21.91
CA THR A 185 12.07 1.69 -20.70
C THR A 185 11.58 2.71 -19.68
N MET A 186 11.14 2.24 -18.51
CA MET A 186 10.51 3.09 -17.52
C MET A 186 10.70 2.58 -16.10
N PRO A 187 10.65 3.45 -15.06
CA PRO A 187 10.40 3.02 -13.69
C PRO A 187 8.94 2.58 -13.53
N ILE A 188 8.65 1.73 -12.54
CA ILE A 188 7.29 1.32 -12.20
C ILE A 188 7.00 1.76 -10.77
N LEU A 189 6.10 2.72 -10.62
CA LEU A 189 5.83 3.40 -9.35
C LEU A 189 4.47 3.01 -8.78
N LEU A 190 4.39 2.82 -7.49
CA LEU A 190 3.11 2.70 -6.78
C LEU A 190 2.51 4.09 -6.57
N MET A 191 1.30 4.30 -7.07
CA MET A 191 0.57 5.55 -6.88
C MET A 191 -0.32 5.54 -5.64
N CYS A 192 -1.06 4.46 -5.41
CA CYS A 192 -1.97 4.39 -4.27
C CYS A 192 -2.29 2.95 -3.88
N LEU A 193 -2.73 2.80 -2.63
CA LEU A 193 -3.41 1.61 -2.13
C LEU A 193 -4.90 1.90 -2.08
N ALA A 194 -5.71 1.05 -2.67
CA ALA A 194 -7.15 1.10 -2.58
C ALA A 194 -7.60 -0.02 -1.63
N MET A 195 -8.18 0.37 -0.52
CA MET A 195 -8.59 -0.52 0.54
C MET A 195 -9.86 0.04 1.17
N ASP A 196 -10.72 -0.82 1.68
CA ASP A 196 -11.77 -0.40 2.59
C ASP A 196 -11.18 0.06 3.94
N HIS A 197 -12.02 0.49 4.84
CA HIS A 197 -11.56 1.01 6.13
C HIS A 197 -10.87 -0.06 6.98
N GLU A 198 -11.44 -1.26 7.04
CA GLU A 198 -10.92 -2.38 7.83
C GLU A 198 -9.58 -2.87 7.28
N ALA A 199 -9.49 -3.08 5.98
CA ALA A 199 -8.24 -3.43 5.32
C ALA A 199 -7.18 -2.34 5.51
N THR A 200 -7.57 -1.06 5.54
CA THR A 200 -6.63 0.04 5.77
C THR A 200 -6.11 0.03 7.20
N GLU A 201 -6.95 -0.21 8.21
CA GLU A 201 -6.50 -0.35 9.59
C GLU A 201 -5.48 -1.49 9.73
N LYS A 202 -5.76 -2.62 9.12
CA LYS A 202 -4.92 -3.82 9.15
C LYS A 202 -3.60 -3.61 8.39
N ASN A 203 -3.65 -3.09 7.18
CA ASN A 203 -2.48 -2.91 6.34
C ASN A 203 -1.60 -1.72 6.76
N CYS A 204 -2.21 -0.61 7.14
CA CYS A 204 -1.50 0.61 7.52
C CYS A 204 -1.29 0.74 9.03
N LEU A 205 -1.69 -0.27 9.82
CA LEU A 205 -1.58 -0.31 11.28
C LEU A 205 -2.21 0.93 11.96
N LYS A 206 -3.28 1.46 11.38
CA LYS A 206 -4.01 2.57 11.97
C LYS A 206 -4.84 2.09 13.17
N ALA A 207 -4.93 2.92 14.19
CA ALA A 207 -5.84 2.68 15.29
C ALA A 207 -7.26 3.08 14.85
N HIS A 208 -8.22 2.29 15.31
CA HIS A 208 -9.65 2.52 15.08
C HIS A 208 -10.07 3.96 15.42
N ASN A 209 -11.02 4.51 14.67
CA ASN A 209 -11.72 5.79 14.95
C ASN A 209 -11.10 7.08 14.39
N GLY A 210 -10.74 7.12 13.11
CA GLY A 210 -10.41 8.42 12.51
C GLY A 210 -9.92 8.38 11.06
N CYS A 211 -9.79 9.55 10.48
CA CYS A 211 -9.23 9.73 9.14
C CYS A 211 -7.76 9.30 9.10
N LEU A 212 -7.41 8.49 8.13
CA LEU A 212 -6.04 8.03 7.95
C LEU A 212 -5.10 9.15 7.50
N CYS A 213 -5.68 10.19 6.94
CA CYS A 213 -4.93 11.28 6.35
C CYS A 213 -4.59 12.40 7.34
N CYS A 214 -5.55 12.78 8.17
CA CYS A 214 -5.41 13.94 9.07
C CYS A 214 -5.74 13.62 10.53
N GLY A 215 -6.03 12.36 10.86
CA GLY A 215 -6.38 11.94 12.22
C GLY A 215 -7.71 12.47 12.75
N CYS A 216 -8.56 13.07 11.89
CA CYS A 216 -9.86 13.55 12.29
C CYS A 216 -10.72 12.40 12.85
N PRO A 217 -11.28 12.52 14.07
CA PRO A 217 -12.19 11.52 14.61
C PRO A 217 -13.46 11.35 13.77
N TRP A 218 -14.08 10.18 13.81
CA TRP A 218 -15.33 9.92 13.06
C TRP A 218 -16.44 10.88 13.39
N GLU A 219 -16.56 11.25 14.66
CA GLU A 219 -17.58 12.16 15.17
C GLU A 219 -17.50 13.55 14.54
N GLU A 220 -16.33 13.93 14.06
CA GLU A 220 -16.07 15.23 13.44
C GLU A 220 -16.13 15.19 11.90
N PHE A 221 -16.36 14.03 11.27
CA PHE A 221 -16.41 13.93 9.78
C PHE A 221 -17.58 14.70 9.18
N ALA A 222 -18.67 14.85 9.91
CA ALA A 222 -19.84 15.61 9.48
C ALA A 222 -19.73 17.12 9.81
N ASP A 223 -18.70 17.49 10.56
CA ASP A 223 -18.47 18.90 10.88
C ASP A 223 -17.84 19.59 9.67
N SER A 224 -18.66 20.37 8.97
CA SER A 224 -18.25 21.18 7.82
C SER A 224 -17.51 22.47 8.23
N SER A 225 -16.98 22.53 9.45
CA SER A 225 -16.16 23.66 9.86
C SER A 225 -14.94 23.77 8.96
N ASP A 226 -14.56 25.00 8.58
CA ASP A 226 -13.42 25.33 7.71
C ASP A 226 -12.04 24.95 8.31
N ASN A 227 -12.02 24.17 9.37
CA ASN A 227 -10.81 23.67 10.03
C ASN A 227 -10.19 22.54 9.21
N VAL A 228 -9.48 22.90 8.15
CA VAL A 228 -8.61 21.97 7.44
C VAL A 228 -7.51 21.49 8.39
N ARG A 229 -7.60 20.25 8.85
CA ARG A 229 -6.54 19.66 9.67
C ARG A 229 -5.31 19.42 8.82
N ALA A 230 -4.16 19.72 9.39
CA ALA A 230 -2.88 19.41 8.74
C ALA A 230 -2.76 17.89 8.50
N PRO A 231 -2.22 17.48 7.35
CA PRO A 231 -1.95 16.08 7.09
C PRO A 231 -0.90 15.53 8.07
N ILE A 232 -1.04 14.26 8.43
CA ILE A 232 -0.05 13.55 9.22
C ILE A 232 1.16 13.29 8.33
N LEU A 233 2.33 13.79 8.72
CA LEU A 233 3.58 13.54 8.00
C LEU A 233 4.11 12.14 8.32
N VAL A 234 4.60 11.45 7.29
CA VAL A 234 5.18 10.10 7.44
C VAL A 234 6.42 10.13 8.32
N GLU A 235 7.28 11.09 8.10
CA GLU A 235 8.53 11.26 8.84
C GLU A 235 8.28 11.47 10.34
N ASP A 236 7.26 12.23 10.70
CA ASP A 236 6.85 12.42 12.09
C ASP A 236 6.25 11.15 12.68
N THR A 237 5.46 10.42 11.87
CA THR A 237 4.91 9.13 12.26
C THR A 237 6.02 8.10 12.54
N ILE A 238 6.99 7.97 11.65
CA ILE A 238 8.13 7.06 11.82
C ILE A 238 8.89 7.41 13.08
N ARG A 239 9.26 8.66 13.27
CA ARG A 239 9.98 9.13 14.46
C ARG A 239 9.22 8.82 15.74
N SER A 240 7.91 9.09 15.79
CA SER A 240 7.08 8.79 16.96
C SER A 240 7.02 7.29 17.27
N ILE A 241 6.97 6.42 16.24
CA ILE A 241 7.02 4.97 16.42
C ILE A 241 8.39 4.53 16.97
N GLU A 242 9.49 5.05 16.44
CA GLU A 242 10.84 4.71 16.88
C GLU A 242 11.07 5.11 18.34
N GLU A 243 10.70 6.33 18.72
CA GLU A 243 10.80 6.84 20.09
C GLU A 243 9.98 6.00 21.07
N ALA A 244 8.70 5.76 20.77
CA ALA A 244 7.83 4.95 21.61
C ALA A 244 8.27 3.48 21.67
N SER A 245 8.80 2.93 20.58
CA SER A 245 9.32 1.56 20.56
C SER A 245 10.54 1.43 21.48
N ALA A 246 11.45 2.39 21.45
CA ALA A 246 12.62 2.40 22.33
C ALA A 246 12.21 2.50 23.83
N GLU A 247 11.16 3.25 24.12
CA GLU A 247 10.66 3.44 25.47
C GLU A 247 9.88 2.23 25.98
N PHE A 248 8.90 1.73 25.21
CA PHE A 248 7.89 0.79 25.70
C PHE A 248 8.14 -0.66 25.33
N LEU A 249 8.97 -0.97 24.31
CA LEU A 249 9.20 -2.34 23.85
C LEU A 249 10.58 -2.87 24.26
N ASP A 250 10.67 -4.19 24.47
CA ASP A 250 11.94 -4.89 24.67
C ASP A 250 12.64 -5.16 23.33
N SER A 251 13.83 -5.77 23.38
CA SER A 251 14.62 -6.14 22.20
C SER A 251 13.93 -7.12 21.23
N ASN A 252 12.89 -7.78 21.68
CA ASN A 252 12.07 -8.71 20.89
C ASN A 252 10.78 -8.05 20.38
N GLY A 253 10.59 -6.76 20.62
CA GLY A 253 9.39 -6.01 20.27
C GLY A 253 8.15 -6.36 21.11
N ASN A 254 8.33 -6.95 22.30
CA ASN A 254 7.21 -7.17 23.23
C ASN A 254 7.09 -5.97 24.17
N ILE A 255 5.87 -5.69 24.63
CA ILE A 255 5.63 -4.60 25.60
C ILE A 255 6.35 -4.94 26.92
N LYS A 256 7.23 -4.06 27.38
CA LYS A 256 7.90 -4.18 28.67
C LYS A 256 6.89 -4.25 29.80
N HIS A 257 7.22 -5.02 30.84
CA HIS A 257 6.34 -5.19 31.99
C HIS A 257 5.90 -3.83 32.58
N GLY A 258 4.60 -3.67 32.77
CA GLY A 258 4.00 -2.44 33.32
C GLY A 258 3.66 -1.36 32.29
N ASN A 259 4.11 -1.46 31.04
CA ASN A 259 3.93 -0.42 30.03
C ASN A 259 2.66 -0.58 29.15
N LYS A 260 1.82 -1.59 29.41
CA LYS A 260 0.63 -1.82 28.56
C LYS A 260 -0.30 -0.60 28.51
N ALA A 261 -0.59 0.03 29.63
CA ALA A 261 -1.45 1.22 29.69
C ALA A 261 -0.85 2.41 28.93
N ASN A 262 0.49 2.58 29.00
CA ASN A 262 1.20 3.62 28.30
C ASN A 262 1.15 3.42 26.78
N VAL A 263 1.30 2.16 26.30
CA VAL A 263 1.17 1.80 24.91
C VAL A 263 -0.25 2.07 24.41
N ASP A 264 -1.27 1.62 25.16
CA ASP A 264 -2.66 1.84 24.79
C ASP A 264 -3.01 3.34 24.68
N GLU A 265 -2.49 4.17 25.60
CA GLU A 265 -2.68 5.61 25.58
C GLU A 265 -1.92 6.25 24.40
N TRP A 266 -0.68 5.82 24.15
CA TRP A 266 0.11 6.29 23.00
C TRP A 266 -0.59 5.97 21.66
N GLU A 267 -1.05 4.71 21.48
CA GLU A 267 -1.80 4.30 20.28
C GLU A 267 -3.08 5.12 20.08
N LYS A 268 -3.76 5.44 21.17
CA LYS A 268 -4.97 6.27 21.14
C LYS A 268 -4.66 7.71 20.73
N GLN A 269 -3.58 8.29 21.24
CA GLN A 269 -3.16 9.67 20.89
C GLN A 269 -2.69 9.78 19.45
N HIS A 270 -1.88 8.85 18.97
CA HIS A 270 -1.28 8.90 17.64
C HIS A 270 -2.16 8.26 16.55
N LYS A 271 -3.24 7.57 16.93
CA LYS A 271 -4.16 6.87 16.00
C LYS A 271 -3.47 5.84 15.12
N ILE A 272 -2.39 5.25 15.59
CA ILE A 272 -1.62 4.18 14.95
C ILE A 272 -1.22 3.13 15.98
N LYS A 273 -0.97 1.90 15.50
CA LYS A 273 -0.45 0.83 16.34
C LYS A 273 1.05 0.98 16.55
N LEU A 274 1.53 0.67 17.74
CA LEU A 274 2.96 0.66 18.04
C LEU A 274 3.61 -0.60 17.45
N HIS A 275 3.78 -0.57 16.13
CA HIS A 275 4.36 -1.65 15.34
C HIS A 275 5.00 -1.06 14.08
N TRP A 276 6.12 -1.65 13.59
CA TRP A 276 6.73 -1.21 12.35
C TRP A 276 5.83 -1.53 11.15
N ASN A 277 5.61 -0.54 10.30
CA ASN A 277 4.83 -0.70 9.09
C ASN A 277 5.75 -0.76 7.87
N ASN A 278 5.80 -1.91 7.21
CA ASN A 278 6.68 -2.13 6.06
C ASN A 278 6.33 -1.26 4.85
N TRP A 279 5.14 -0.66 4.79
CA TRP A 279 4.84 0.33 3.75
C TRP A 279 5.71 1.59 3.84
N PHE A 280 6.30 1.90 5.00
CA PHE A 280 7.25 3.01 5.14
C PHE A 280 8.53 2.79 4.33
N GLU A 281 8.86 1.55 4.00
CA GLU A 281 10.04 1.19 3.22
C GLU A 281 9.85 1.35 1.70
N VAL A 282 8.62 1.67 1.24
CA VAL A 282 8.38 1.88 -0.18
C VAL A 282 9.11 3.12 -0.68
N SER A 283 10.11 2.92 -1.52
CA SER A 283 11.05 3.96 -1.99
C SER A 283 10.38 5.11 -2.71
N PHE A 284 9.18 4.91 -3.23
CA PHE A 284 8.43 5.89 -4.00
C PHE A 284 6.91 5.83 -3.75
N ALA A 285 6.49 5.49 -2.53
CA ALA A 285 5.09 5.59 -2.19
C ALA A 285 4.74 7.02 -1.83
N PRO A 286 3.98 7.71 -2.65
CA PRO A 286 3.33 8.95 -2.23
C PRO A 286 2.23 8.69 -1.20
N LEU A 287 1.99 7.44 -0.82
CA LEU A 287 0.88 6.99 0.03
C LEU A 287 0.73 7.79 1.31
N PHE A 288 1.83 8.26 1.84
CA PHE A 288 1.85 9.10 3.04
C PHE A 288 2.34 10.54 2.74
N ARG A 289 2.94 10.77 1.56
CA ARG A 289 3.43 12.08 1.13
C ARG A 289 2.40 12.93 0.38
N PHE A 290 1.24 12.38 0.02
CA PHE A 290 0.18 13.16 -0.63
C PHE A 290 -0.39 14.27 0.26
N LEU A 291 -0.07 14.24 1.52
CA LEU A 291 -0.63 15.14 2.49
C LEU A 291 0.35 16.22 2.95
N SER A 292 1.62 16.12 2.63
CA SER A 292 2.47 17.29 2.63
C SER A 292 2.13 18.11 1.37
N LEU A 293 1.09 18.92 1.46
CA LEU A 293 0.97 20.10 0.63
C LEU A 293 2.25 20.89 0.89
N ASP A 294 3.22 20.80 -0.03
CA ASP A 294 4.29 21.78 -0.04
C ASP A 294 3.62 23.14 0.03
N SER A 295 4.04 23.93 0.99
CA SER A 295 3.63 25.33 1.18
C SER A 295 3.84 26.21 -0.05
N ASP A 296 4.25 25.65 -1.16
CA ASP A 296 4.60 26.29 -2.41
C ASP A 296 3.49 26.19 -3.49
N ILE A 297 2.25 25.84 -3.14
CA ILE A 297 1.13 26.02 -4.06
C ILE A 297 0.65 27.48 -3.89
N PRO A 298 0.92 28.38 -4.86
CA PRO A 298 0.33 29.70 -4.83
C PRO A 298 -1.19 29.55 -4.89
N ALA A 299 -1.90 30.31 -4.04
CA ALA A 299 -3.34 30.37 -3.90
C ALA A 299 -4.05 30.67 -5.22
#